data_736e143c06397521612f55abdc9748a9
#
_entry.id   736e143c06397521612f55abdc9748a9
#
_cell.length_a   1.000
_cell.length_b   1.000
_cell.length_c   1.000
_cell.angle_alpha   90.00
_cell.angle_beta   90.00
_cell.angle_gamma   90.00
#
_symmetry.space_group_name_H-M   'P 1'
#
loop_
_entity.id
_entity.type
_entity.pdbx_description
1 polymer ?
#
loop_
_entity_poly.entity_id
_entity_poly.type
_entity_poly.pdbx_seq_one_letter_code
_entity_poly.pdbx_strand_id
1 'polypeptide(L)'
;KIVVTSTPRRIVLLLEGLVDCAEDKTIVRKGPKANSAFLNGSPTNAALGFANSLDIDVGELEIKNTEKGDFVFGKKIEKGLSTKISLSSIIPKLVKSLQGPRFMKWGAGNIKFSRPIRWIASIYNDEILDFEFDECDPKIKISNKTKSHRLINEVLEVQNPDDFFELLKRNRVIAIRKERKEKIESLINQASKSLNLKPDLSEGLLNELTDLVEWPDLIIGKFSDEFLDLPVEVLSTVMKNHQRYVPLLLKNKSFSKLD
;
A
#
# COMPACT_ATOMS: atom_id res chain seq x y z
N LYS A 1 8.71 -4.48 10.17
CA LYS A 1 7.27 -4.17 10.38
C LYS A 1 6.67 -3.63 9.11
N ILE A 2 5.40 -3.95 8.84
CA ILE A 2 4.68 -3.49 7.65
C ILE A 2 3.45 -2.72 8.11
N VAL A 3 3.28 -1.49 7.63
CA VAL A 3 2.07 -0.68 7.84
C VAL A 3 1.43 -0.40 6.49
N VAL A 4 0.18 -0.84 6.33
CA VAL A 4 -0.64 -0.54 5.16
C VAL A 4 -1.86 0.26 5.62
N THR A 5 -2.05 1.42 5.04
CA THR A 5 -3.21 2.27 5.34
C THR A 5 -3.65 3.04 4.11
N SER A 6 -4.83 3.61 4.16
CA SER A 6 -5.37 4.40 3.05
C SER A 6 -6.20 5.58 3.52
N THR A 7 -6.32 6.55 2.64
CA THR A 7 -7.29 7.66 2.73
C THR A 7 -8.08 7.70 1.42
N PRO A 8 -9.13 8.54 1.29
CA PRO A 8 -9.83 8.72 0.02
C PRO A 8 -8.93 9.07 -1.18
N ARG A 9 -7.70 9.55 -0.94
CA ARG A 9 -6.80 10.11 -1.96
C ARG A 9 -5.46 9.41 -2.06
N ARG A 10 -5.12 8.48 -1.15
CA ARG A 10 -3.81 7.82 -1.14
C ARG A 10 -3.86 6.42 -0.56
N ILE A 11 -2.95 5.59 -1.03
CA ILE A 11 -2.59 4.32 -0.42
C ILE A 11 -1.17 4.50 0.09
N VAL A 12 -0.91 4.05 1.31
CA VAL A 12 0.39 4.16 1.99
C VAL A 12 0.86 2.79 2.37
N LEU A 13 2.10 2.49 2.00
CA LEU A 13 2.85 1.32 2.44
C LEU A 13 4.13 1.81 3.12
N LEU A 14 4.28 1.52 4.40
CA LEU A 14 5.51 1.79 5.15
C LEU A 14 6.13 0.45 5.58
N LEU A 15 7.41 0.29 5.28
CA LEU A 15 8.20 -0.89 5.60
C LEU A 15 9.34 -0.49 6.53
N GLU A 16 9.41 -1.11 7.70
CA GLU A 16 10.47 -0.87 8.69
C GLU A 16 11.31 -2.13 8.87
N GLY A 17 12.63 -1.98 9.03
CA GLY A 17 13.55 -3.07 9.31
C GLY A 17 13.80 -3.98 8.10
N LEU A 18 13.88 -3.38 6.91
CA LEU A 18 14.35 -4.09 5.73
C LEU A 18 15.86 -4.32 5.84
N VAL A 19 16.31 -5.48 5.37
CA VAL A 19 17.75 -5.76 5.19
C VAL A 19 18.27 -5.02 3.96
N ASP A 20 19.55 -4.67 3.94
CA ASP A 20 20.13 -3.89 2.82
C ASP A 20 20.29 -4.73 1.54
N CYS A 21 20.45 -6.03 1.71
CA CYS A 21 20.67 -6.96 0.61
C CYS A 21 19.99 -8.30 0.93
N ALA A 22 19.50 -8.97 -0.09
CA ALA A 22 19.05 -10.36 0.03
C ALA A 22 20.25 -11.29 0.28
N GLU A 23 20.02 -12.42 0.93
CA GLU A 23 21.04 -13.43 1.12
C GLU A 23 21.51 -14.03 -0.21
N ASP A 24 22.81 -14.37 -0.30
CA ASP A 24 23.36 -15.07 -1.43
C ASP A 24 22.72 -16.46 -1.56
N LYS A 25 22.37 -16.84 -2.78
CA LYS A 25 21.77 -18.15 -3.06
C LYS A 25 22.76 -19.06 -3.75
N THR A 26 23.03 -20.21 -3.13
CA THR A 26 23.79 -21.28 -3.80
C THR A 26 22.85 -22.09 -4.68
N ILE A 27 23.04 -21.99 -5.98
CA ILE A 27 22.29 -22.79 -6.96
C ILE A 27 23.18 -23.95 -7.40
N VAL A 28 22.70 -25.17 -7.18
CA VAL A 28 23.36 -26.40 -7.67
C VAL A 28 22.73 -26.78 -9.02
N ARG A 29 23.53 -26.80 -10.08
CA ARG A 29 23.09 -27.23 -11.41
C ARG A 29 23.70 -28.56 -11.78
N LYS A 30 22.88 -29.41 -12.39
CA LYS A 30 23.29 -30.68 -12.96
C LYS A 30 23.81 -30.44 -14.37
N GLY A 31 25.01 -30.92 -14.62
CA GLY A 31 25.72 -30.84 -15.92
C GLY A 31 25.70 -32.13 -16.70
N PRO A 32 26.69 -32.31 -17.60
CA PRO A 32 26.84 -33.51 -18.42
C PRO A 32 27.19 -34.77 -17.59
N LYS A 33 27.10 -35.93 -18.21
CA LYS A 33 27.57 -37.19 -17.59
C LYS A 33 29.09 -37.12 -17.31
N ALA A 34 29.53 -37.68 -16.20
CA ALA A 34 30.89 -37.62 -15.74
C ALA A 34 31.89 -38.17 -16.79
N ASN A 35 31.55 -39.27 -17.47
CA ASN A 35 32.37 -39.86 -18.53
C ASN A 35 32.42 -39.03 -19.83
N SER A 36 31.49 -38.11 -20.04
CA SER A 36 31.52 -37.14 -21.15
C SER A 36 32.19 -35.83 -20.75
N ALA A 37 32.21 -35.51 -19.46
CA ALA A 37 32.84 -34.32 -18.93
C ALA A 37 34.34 -34.48 -18.65
N PHE A 38 34.78 -35.69 -18.28
CA PHE A 38 36.18 -35.99 -17.99
C PHE A 38 36.58 -37.23 -18.76
N LEU A 39 37.72 -37.14 -19.48
CA LEU A 39 38.35 -38.23 -20.21
C LEU A 39 39.75 -38.46 -19.65
N ASN A 40 40.02 -39.66 -19.13
CA ASN A 40 41.28 -39.98 -18.48
C ASN A 40 41.73 -38.95 -17.42
N GLY A 41 40.77 -38.42 -16.65
CA GLY A 41 41.01 -37.41 -15.60
C GLY A 41 41.15 -35.98 -16.11
N SER A 42 41.19 -35.76 -17.42
CA SER A 42 41.27 -34.40 -18.00
C SER A 42 39.88 -33.88 -18.39
N PRO A 43 39.60 -32.57 -18.14
CA PRO A 43 38.31 -31.97 -18.49
C PRO A 43 38.18 -31.87 -20.03
N THR A 44 37.01 -32.24 -20.52
CA THR A 44 36.63 -32.07 -21.93
C THR A 44 35.98 -30.72 -22.18
N ASN A 45 35.76 -30.36 -23.45
CA ASN A 45 35.03 -29.16 -23.82
C ASN A 45 33.60 -29.10 -23.17
N ALA A 46 33.00 -30.26 -22.88
CA ALA A 46 31.72 -30.33 -22.20
C ALA A 46 31.81 -29.88 -20.72
N ALA A 47 32.86 -30.26 -20.01
CA ALA A 47 33.11 -29.79 -18.64
C ALA A 47 33.47 -28.31 -18.62
N LEU A 48 34.37 -27.88 -19.52
CA LEU A 48 34.78 -26.47 -19.63
C LEU A 48 33.58 -25.57 -19.99
N GLY A 49 32.75 -25.96 -20.95
CA GLY A 49 31.54 -25.22 -21.33
C GLY A 49 30.52 -25.16 -20.19
N PHE A 50 30.38 -26.25 -19.43
CA PHE A 50 29.47 -26.25 -18.25
C PHE A 50 29.99 -25.36 -17.12
N ALA A 51 31.29 -25.43 -16.77
CA ALA A 51 31.92 -24.57 -15.78
C ALA A 51 31.78 -23.07 -16.17
N ASN A 52 32.08 -22.74 -17.42
CA ASN A 52 31.93 -21.39 -17.96
C ASN A 52 30.48 -20.89 -17.90
N SER A 53 29.48 -21.76 -18.13
CA SER A 53 28.06 -21.39 -18.02
C SER A 53 27.64 -21.03 -16.60
N LEU A 54 28.38 -21.49 -15.61
CA LEU A 54 28.18 -21.23 -14.20
C LEU A 54 29.12 -20.14 -13.67
N ASP A 55 30.05 -19.67 -14.47
CA ASP A 55 31.07 -18.70 -14.07
C ASP A 55 31.93 -19.21 -12.89
N ILE A 56 32.35 -20.48 -12.95
CA ILE A 56 33.18 -21.17 -11.96
C ILE A 56 34.38 -21.85 -12.62
N ASP A 57 35.41 -22.16 -11.84
CA ASP A 57 36.51 -22.95 -12.31
C ASP A 57 36.07 -24.43 -12.53
N VAL A 58 36.69 -25.08 -13.54
CA VAL A 58 36.39 -26.48 -13.84
C VAL A 58 36.78 -27.43 -12.68
N GLY A 59 37.72 -27.01 -11.83
CA GLY A 59 38.13 -27.73 -10.63
C GLY A 59 37.09 -27.68 -9.50
N GLU A 60 36.12 -26.77 -9.57
CA GLU A 60 35.00 -26.66 -8.61
C GLU A 60 33.83 -27.58 -8.96
N LEU A 61 33.93 -28.30 -10.09
CA LEU A 61 32.91 -29.25 -10.49
C LEU A 61 32.96 -30.52 -9.62
N GLU A 62 31.83 -30.94 -9.09
CA GLU A 62 31.68 -32.15 -8.27
C GLU A 62 31.00 -33.25 -9.09
N ILE A 63 31.56 -34.49 -9.06
CA ILE A 63 30.89 -35.65 -9.62
C ILE A 63 30.00 -36.28 -8.54
N LYS A 64 28.72 -36.46 -8.87
CA LYS A 64 27.75 -37.11 -7.97
C LYS A 64 27.05 -38.26 -8.68
N ASN A 65 26.96 -39.38 -7.96
CA ASN A 65 26.17 -40.52 -8.41
C ASN A 65 24.67 -40.20 -8.27
N THR A 66 23.92 -40.52 -9.33
CA THR A 66 22.46 -40.38 -9.38
C THR A 66 21.88 -41.69 -9.92
N GLU A 67 20.59 -41.91 -9.74
CA GLU A 67 19.88 -43.10 -10.27
C GLU A 67 20.08 -43.32 -11.79
N LYS A 68 20.46 -42.28 -12.52
CA LYS A 68 20.70 -42.31 -13.97
C LYS A 68 22.22 -42.33 -14.32
N GLY A 69 23.09 -42.62 -13.33
CA GLY A 69 24.52 -42.64 -13.44
C GLY A 69 25.24 -41.42 -12.87
N ASP A 70 26.54 -41.32 -13.10
CA ASP A 70 27.38 -40.24 -12.58
C ASP A 70 27.27 -38.99 -13.44
N PHE A 71 26.99 -37.88 -12.82
CA PHE A 71 26.85 -36.56 -13.45
C PHE A 71 27.74 -35.54 -12.76
N VAL A 72 28.16 -34.56 -13.52
CA VAL A 72 28.88 -33.41 -13.00
C VAL A 72 27.87 -32.40 -12.46
N PHE A 73 28.19 -31.83 -11.30
CA PHE A 73 27.43 -30.77 -10.68
C PHE A 73 28.33 -29.57 -10.41
N GLY A 74 27.80 -28.39 -10.67
CA GLY A 74 28.46 -27.13 -10.32
C GLY A 74 27.58 -26.32 -9.36
N LYS A 75 28.25 -25.64 -8.45
CA LYS A 75 27.62 -24.71 -7.50
C LYS A 75 27.89 -23.28 -7.97
N LYS A 76 26.83 -22.52 -8.25
CA LYS A 76 26.95 -21.10 -8.53
C LYS A 76 26.39 -20.32 -7.35
N ILE A 77 27.14 -19.35 -6.86
CA ILE A 77 26.67 -18.39 -5.89
C ILE A 77 26.07 -17.22 -6.65
N GLU A 78 24.75 -17.07 -6.59
CA GLU A 78 24.08 -15.85 -7.05
C GLU A 78 24.05 -14.86 -5.89
N LYS A 79 24.74 -13.74 -6.07
CA LYS A 79 24.74 -12.66 -5.09
C LYS A 79 23.33 -12.10 -4.92
N GLY A 80 22.94 -11.92 -3.67
CA GLY A 80 21.67 -11.29 -3.33
C GLY A 80 21.58 -9.88 -3.92
N LEU A 81 20.42 -9.53 -4.45
CA LEU A 81 20.16 -8.18 -4.93
C LEU A 81 20.01 -7.21 -3.77
N SER A 82 20.50 -5.99 -3.94
CA SER A 82 20.23 -4.94 -2.97
C SER A 82 18.71 -4.68 -2.84
N THR A 83 18.28 -4.33 -1.65
CA THR A 83 16.86 -4.04 -1.37
C THR A 83 16.35 -2.89 -2.23
N LYS A 84 17.16 -1.87 -2.50
CA LYS A 84 16.83 -0.77 -3.40
C LYS A 84 16.49 -1.27 -4.81
N ILE A 85 17.33 -2.12 -5.41
CA ILE A 85 17.09 -2.70 -6.74
C ILE A 85 15.84 -3.59 -6.73
N SER A 86 15.69 -4.41 -5.69
CA SER A 86 14.54 -5.30 -5.54
C SER A 86 13.22 -4.52 -5.45
N LEU A 87 13.18 -3.47 -4.62
CA LEU A 87 12.00 -2.61 -4.46
C LEU A 87 11.66 -1.87 -5.75
N SER A 88 12.65 -1.29 -6.45
CA SER A 88 12.42 -0.62 -7.74
C SER A 88 11.76 -1.54 -8.78
N SER A 89 12.07 -2.84 -8.73
CA SER A 89 11.43 -3.85 -9.60
C SER A 89 10.04 -4.31 -9.10
N ILE A 90 9.84 -4.38 -7.79
CA ILE A 90 8.62 -4.94 -7.18
C ILE A 90 7.50 -3.91 -7.15
N ILE A 91 7.78 -2.65 -6.80
CA ILE A 91 6.76 -1.62 -6.59
C ILE A 91 5.89 -1.38 -7.83
N PRO A 92 6.45 -1.22 -9.05
CA PRO A 92 5.62 -1.07 -10.25
C PRO A 92 4.68 -2.26 -10.47
N LYS A 93 5.16 -3.47 -10.24
CA LYS A 93 4.36 -4.70 -10.36
C LYS A 93 3.27 -4.75 -9.29
N LEU A 94 3.59 -4.36 -8.06
CA LEU A 94 2.62 -4.27 -6.97
C LEU A 94 1.48 -3.29 -7.32
N VAL A 95 1.81 -2.09 -7.79
CA VAL A 95 0.79 -1.10 -8.16
C VAL A 95 -0.09 -1.62 -9.30
N LYS A 96 0.49 -2.29 -10.31
CA LYS A 96 -0.26 -2.91 -11.42
C LYS A 96 -1.15 -4.08 -10.98
N SER A 97 -0.76 -4.79 -9.94
CA SER A 97 -1.51 -5.96 -9.42
C SER A 97 -2.72 -5.58 -8.56
N LEU A 98 -2.82 -4.31 -8.14
CA LEU A 98 -3.97 -3.86 -7.35
C LEU A 98 -5.26 -4.01 -8.15
N GLN A 99 -6.26 -4.60 -7.52
CA GLN A 99 -7.58 -4.82 -8.10
C GLN A 99 -8.67 -4.32 -7.17
N GLY A 100 -9.78 -3.87 -7.73
CA GLY A 100 -10.92 -3.43 -6.96
C GLY A 100 -12.19 -3.33 -7.81
N PRO A 101 -13.37 -3.39 -7.18
CA PRO A 101 -14.61 -3.13 -7.87
C PRO A 101 -14.61 -1.69 -8.42
N ARG A 102 -15.06 -1.49 -9.63
CA ARG A 102 -15.12 -0.17 -10.28
C ARG A 102 -13.75 0.43 -10.66
N PHE A 103 -12.70 -0.38 -10.80
CA PHE A 103 -11.46 0.09 -11.41
C PHE A 103 -11.69 0.33 -12.91
N MET A 104 -11.26 1.49 -13.40
CA MET A 104 -11.39 1.90 -14.80
C MET A 104 -10.10 2.51 -15.31
N LYS A 105 -9.93 2.55 -16.62
CA LYS A 105 -8.81 3.26 -17.26
C LYS A 105 -9.07 4.77 -17.22
N TRP A 106 -7.98 5.55 -17.08
CA TRP A 106 -8.01 6.99 -17.02
C TRP A 106 -7.10 7.57 -18.11
N GLY A 107 -7.65 8.48 -18.93
CA GLY A 107 -6.93 9.05 -20.06
C GLY A 107 -6.49 7.97 -21.05
N ALA A 108 -5.32 8.15 -21.65
CA ALA A 108 -4.67 7.18 -22.55
C ALA A 108 -3.79 6.15 -21.79
N GLY A 109 -3.78 6.18 -20.46
CA GLY A 109 -3.02 5.26 -19.64
C GLY A 109 -3.51 3.81 -19.72
N ASN A 110 -2.64 2.88 -19.36
CA ASN A 110 -2.95 1.43 -19.39
C ASN A 110 -3.41 0.88 -18.05
N ILE A 111 -3.09 1.55 -16.92
CA ILE A 111 -3.47 1.08 -15.61
C ILE A 111 -4.97 1.30 -15.34
N LYS A 112 -5.59 0.29 -14.73
CA LYS A 112 -6.93 0.43 -14.16
C LYS A 112 -6.84 0.75 -12.68
N PHE A 113 -7.56 1.78 -12.24
CA PHE A 113 -7.60 2.18 -10.84
C PHE A 113 -8.95 2.82 -10.49
N SER A 114 -9.29 2.94 -9.21
CA SER A 114 -10.54 3.57 -8.77
C SER A 114 -10.58 5.08 -9.05
N ARG A 115 -9.42 5.74 -9.06
CA ARG A 115 -9.22 7.16 -9.41
C ARG A 115 -7.92 7.32 -10.18
N PRO A 116 -7.74 8.39 -10.99
CA PRO A 116 -6.45 8.60 -11.66
C PRO A 116 -5.34 8.74 -10.62
N ILE A 117 -4.27 7.98 -10.78
CA ILE A 117 -3.06 8.15 -9.99
C ILE A 117 -2.41 9.45 -10.44
N ARG A 118 -2.15 10.37 -9.53
CA ARG A 118 -1.63 11.71 -9.83
C ARG A 118 -0.22 11.95 -9.31
N TRP A 119 0.25 11.14 -8.37
CA TRP A 119 1.61 11.16 -7.87
C TRP A 119 1.95 9.81 -7.27
N ILE A 120 3.24 9.50 -7.27
CA ILE A 120 3.83 8.39 -6.52
C ILE A 120 5.01 8.98 -5.74
N ALA A 121 4.93 8.90 -4.42
CA ALA A 121 6.05 9.17 -3.53
C ALA A 121 6.68 7.84 -3.16
N SER A 122 7.98 7.70 -3.39
CA SER A 122 8.71 6.47 -3.10
C SER A 122 10.09 6.80 -2.56
N ILE A 123 10.37 6.35 -1.33
CA ILE A 123 11.57 6.71 -0.59
C ILE A 123 12.09 5.43 0.07
N TYR A 124 13.39 5.24 0.00
CA TYR A 124 14.11 4.19 0.71
C TYR A 124 15.21 4.86 1.56
N ASN A 125 15.08 4.77 2.88
CA ASN A 125 15.85 5.56 3.83
C ASN A 125 15.67 7.07 3.57
N ASP A 126 16.70 7.78 3.13
CA ASP A 126 16.72 9.22 2.81
C ASP A 126 16.78 9.51 1.29
N GLU A 127 16.77 8.46 0.46
CA GLU A 127 16.87 8.59 -0.99
C GLU A 127 15.53 8.33 -1.69
N ILE A 128 15.31 9.03 -2.80
CA ILE A 128 14.21 8.70 -3.71
C ILE A 128 14.47 7.32 -4.31
N LEU A 129 13.51 6.42 -4.14
CA LEU A 129 13.51 5.13 -4.81
C LEU A 129 12.87 5.32 -6.18
N ASP A 130 13.71 5.57 -7.17
CA ASP A 130 13.27 5.81 -8.54
C ASP A 130 13.02 4.51 -9.31
N PHE A 131 11.99 4.50 -10.15
CA PHE A 131 11.64 3.42 -11.05
C PHE A 131 10.76 3.93 -12.20
N GLU A 132 10.74 3.22 -13.32
CA GLU A 132 9.88 3.56 -14.45
C GLU A 132 8.42 3.16 -14.19
N PHE A 133 7.51 4.11 -14.41
CA PHE A 133 6.08 3.90 -14.29
C PHE A 133 5.30 4.68 -15.34
N ASP A 134 5.25 4.13 -16.56
CA ASP A 134 4.66 4.76 -17.75
C ASP A 134 3.17 4.41 -17.99
N GLU A 135 2.53 3.82 -17.00
CA GLU A 135 1.16 3.31 -17.13
C GLU A 135 0.07 4.39 -16.99
N CYS A 136 0.45 5.59 -16.57
CA CYS A 136 -0.46 6.71 -16.34
C CYS A 136 -0.44 7.73 -17.48
N ASP A 137 -1.56 8.42 -17.65
CA ASP A 137 -1.67 9.58 -18.53
C ASP A 137 -2.32 10.75 -17.75
N PRO A 138 -1.63 11.89 -17.56
CA PRO A 138 -0.24 12.13 -17.96
C PRO A 138 0.77 11.26 -17.19
N LYS A 139 1.97 11.06 -17.77
CA LYS A 139 3.07 10.32 -17.13
C LYS A 139 3.41 10.90 -15.75
N ILE A 140 3.68 10.04 -14.79
CA ILE A 140 3.99 10.41 -13.41
C ILE A 140 5.48 10.23 -13.17
N LYS A 141 6.12 11.29 -12.68
CA LYS A 141 7.50 11.22 -12.18
C LYS A 141 7.49 10.75 -10.74
N ILE A 142 8.29 9.73 -10.43
CA ILE A 142 8.53 9.26 -9.07
C ILE A 142 9.30 10.35 -8.30
N SER A 143 8.92 10.58 -7.06
CA SER A 143 9.53 11.62 -6.23
C SER A 143 9.39 11.30 -4.76
N ASN A 144 9.90 12.17 -3.89
CA ASN A 144 9.62 12.19 -2.46
C ASN A 144 8.45 13.12 -2.08
N LYS A 145 7.63 13.54 -3.06
CA LYS A 145 6.58 14.55 -2.86
C LYS A 145 5.22 13.92 -2.68
N THR A 146 4.49 14.40 -1.68
CA THR A 146 3.09 14.07 -1.44
C THR A 146 2.26 15.37 -1.35
N LYS A 147 1.00 15.27 -1.00
CA LYS A 147 0.11 16.43 -0.93
C LYS A 147 -0.52 16.56 0.45
N SER A 148 -0.71 17.80 0.89
CA SER A 148 -1.51 18.15 2.06
C SER A 148 -3.00 17.83 1.88
N HIS A 149 -3.83 18.19 2.85
CA HIS A 149 -5.28 18.14 2.70
C HIS A 149 -5.74 18.94 1.47
N ARG A 150 -6.79 18.44 0.79
CA ARG A 150 -7.25 19.01 -0.49
C ARG A 150 -7.59 20.51 -0.45
N LEU A 151 -8.02 21.02 0.70
CA LEU A 151 -8.36 22.44 0.86
C LEU A 151 -7.11 23.32 1.04
N ILE A 152 -6.02 22.77 1.57
CA ILE A 152 -4.72 23.45 1.67
C ILE A 152 -4.01 23.39 0.32
N ASN A 153 -4.02 22.22 -0.32
CA ASN A 153 -3.48 21.94 -1.66
C ASN A 153 -1.97 22.24 -1.84
N GLU A 154 -1.20 22.08 -0.78
CA GLU A 154 0.26 22.24 -0.82
C GLU A 154 0.95 20.93 -1.17
N VAL A 155 2.12 21.05 -1.80
CA VAL A 155 3.03 19.94 -2.05
C VAL A 155 3.97 19.82 -0.84
N LEU A 156 4.01 18.64 -0.26
CA LEU A 156 4.85 18.32 0.90
C LEU A 156 6.01 17.46 0.44
N GLU A 157 7.20 17.79 0.88
CA GLU A 157 8.40 17.02 0.61
C GLU A 157 8.73 16.14 1.82
N VAL A 158 8.83 14.84 1.59
CA VAL A 158 9.15 13.85 2.61
C VAL A 158 10.66 13.66 2.61
N GLN A 159 11.33 14.13 3.67
CA GLN A 159 12.77 14.00 3.81
C GLN A 159 13.15 12.67 4.49
N ASN A 160 12.36 12.26 5.48
CA ASN A 160 12.55 11.03 6.22
C ASN A 160 11.23 10.23 6.27
N PRO A 161 11.22 8.95 5.87
CA PRO A 161 10.05 8.10 5.98
C PRO A 161 9.45 7.99 7.40
N ASP A 162 10.28 8.06 8.44
CA ASP A 162 9.83 7.95 9.82
C ASP A 162 8.93 9.12 10.25
N ASP A 163 9.15 10.31 9.69
CA ASP A 163 8.36 11.51 9.97
C ASP A 163 7.09 11.62 9.11
N PHE A 164 6.87 10.68 8.19
CA PHE A 164 5.83 10.79 7.16
C PHE A 164 4.43 11.00 7.73
N PHE A 165 4.03 10.22 8.72
CA PHE A 165 2.69 10.32 9.31
C PHE A 165 2.51 11.64 10.08
N GLU A 166 3.53 12.10 10.79
CA GLU A 166 3.48 13.39 11.49
C GLU A 166 3.47 14.57 10.51
N LEU A 167 4.24 14.51 9.43
CA LEU A 167 4.20 15.48 8.34
C LEU A 167 2.78 15.61 7.77
N LEU A 168 2.13 14.49 7.48
CA LEU A 168 0.77 14.47 6.99
C LEU A 168 -0.22 15.06 8.01
N LYS A 169 -0.09 14.70 9.29
CA LYS A 169 -0.98 15.14 10.37
C LYS A 169 -0.91 16.65 10.60
N ARG A 170 0.30 17.24 10.57
CA ARG A 170 0.50 18.71 10.62
C ARG A 170 -0.16 19.42 9.44
N ASN A 171 -0.31 18.73 8.32
CA ASN A 171 -0.91 19.23 7.09
C ASN A 171 -2.36 18.72 6.87
N ARG A 172 -3.06 18.46 7.98
CA ARG A 172 -4.47 18.06 8.04
C ARG A 172 -4.79 16.79 7.26
N VAL A 173 -3.94 15.77 7.39
CA VAL A 173 -4.19 14.43 6.87
C VAL A 173 -3.86 13.39 7.94
N ILE A 174 -4.86 12.72 8.46
CA ILE A 174 -4.70 11.57 9.35
C ILE A 174 -4.68 10.33 8.46
N ALA A 175 -3.50 9.84 8.13
CA ALA A 175 -3.36 8.71 7.23
C ALA A 175 -3.70 7.38 7.91
N ILE A 176 -3.41 7.23 9.20
CA ILE A 176 -3.73 6.02 9.96
C ILE A 176 -5.24 5.92 10.17
N ARG A 177 -5.86 4.89 9.56
CA ARG A 177 -7.32 4.71 9.56
C ARG A 177 -7.89 4.61 10.96
N LYS A 178 -7.20 3.91 11.88
CA LYS A 178 -7.62 3.75 13.28
C LYS A 178 -7.69 5.10 14.00
N GLU A 179 -6.65 5.92 13.90
CA GLU A 179 -6.62 7.26 14.52
C GLU A 179 -7.73 8.16 13.98
N ARG A 180 -8.00 8.07 12.67
CA ARG A 180 -9.06 8.83 12.01
C ARG A 180 -10.44 8.43 12.51
N LYS A 181 -10.68 7.12 12.71
CA LYS A 181 -11.90 6.59 13.28
C LYS A 181 -12.11 7.06 14.72
N GLU A 182 -11.08 6.92 15.55
CA GLU A 182 -11.10 7.38 16.96
C GLU A 182 -11.37 8.87 17.07
N LYS A 183 -10.80 9.68 16.17
CA LYS A 183 -11.09 11.12 16.13
C LYS A 183 -12.54 11.40 15.78
N ILE A 184 -13.14 10.71 14.81
CA ILE A 184 -14.56 10.85 14.46
C ILE A 184 -15.44 10.49 15.66
N GLU A 185 -15.19 9.36 16.29
CA GLU A 185 -15.93 8.95 17.49
C GLU A 185 -15.83 9.97 18.62
N SER A 186 -14.64 10.51 18.86
CA SER A 186 -14.41 11.53 19.87
C SER A 186 -15.21 12.81 19.59
N LEU A 187 -15.22 13.28 18.35
CA LEU A 187 -15.96 14.47 17.92
C LEU A 187 -17.49 14.28 18.09
N ILE A 188 -18.01 13.13 17.66
CA ILE A 188 -19.44 12.80 17.80
C ILE A 188 -19.83 12.71 19.28
N ASN A 189 -19.02 12.06 20.10
CA ASN A 189 -19.27 11.92 21.53
C ASN A 189 -19.22 13.26 22.27
N GLN A 190 -18.30 14.15 21.89
CA GLN A 190 -18.27 15.51 22.44
C GLN A 190 -19.54 16.30 22.12
N ALA A 191 -19.95 16.31 20.86
CA ALA A 191 -21.18 17.00 20.44
C ALA A 191 -22.43 16.44 21.11
N SER A 192 -22.54 15.12 21.16
CA SER A 192 -23.66 14.43 21.81
C SER A 192 -23.78 14.77 23.29
N LYS A 193 -22.64 14.83 23.98
CA LYS A 193 -22.59 15.22 25.39
C LYS A 193 -22.99 16.70 25.60
N SER A 194 -22.44 17.60 24.78
CA SER A 194 -22.74 19.04 24.90
C SER A 194 -24.19 19.37 24.64
N LEU A 195 -24.85 18.60 23.76
CA LEU A 195 -26.28 18.77 23.44
C LEU A 195 -27.21 17.89 24.30
N ASN A 196 -26.67 17.04 25.17
CA ASN A 196 -27.44 16.05 25.94
C ASN A 196 -28.30 15.12 25.06
N LEU A 197 -27.78 14.78 23.87
CA LEU A 197 -28.41 13.92 22.87
C LEU A 197 -27.63 12.60 22.71
N LYS A 198 -28.24 11.61 22.06
CA LYS A 198 -27.61 10.34 21.72
C LYS A 198 -27.35 10.25 20.21
N PRO A 199 -26.15 9.87 19.77
CA PRO A 199 -25.90 9.63 18.35
C PRO A 199 -26.53 8.30 17.91
N ASP A 200 -27.24 8.32 16.80
CA ASP A 200 -27.68 7.11 16.09
C ASP A 200 -26.60 6.70 15.08
N LEU A 201 -25.51 6.18 15.61
CA LEU A 201 -24.32 5.80 14.88
C LEU A 201 -24.14 4.29 14.87
N SER A 202 -24.24 3.69 13.70
CA SER A 202 -23.87 2.29 13.48
C SER A 202 -22.38 2.16 13.14
N GLU A 203 -21.81 0.98 13.40
CA GLU A 203 -20.44 0.65 13.02
C GLU A 203 -20.21 0.79 11.49
N GLY A 204 -21.21 0.42 10.69
CA GLY A 204 -21.17 0.59 9.23
C GLY A 204 -21.03 2.05 8.81
N LEU A 205 -21.86 2.94 9.38
CA LEU A 205 -21.81 4.37 9.10
C LEU A 205 -20.48 4.98 9.56
N LEU A 206 -20.00 4.62 10.75
CA LEU A 206 -18.71 5.09 11.25
C LEU A 206 -17.55 4.68 10.33
N ASN A 207 -17.56 3.45 9.83
CA ASN A 207 -16.55 2.96 8.88
C ASN A 207 -16.63 3.74 7.55
N GLU A 208 -17.84 3.99 7.02
CA GLU A 208 -18.04 4.82 5.83
C GLU A 208 -17.49 6.25 6.03
N LEU A 209 -17.85 6.91 7.12
CA LEU A 209 -17.37 8.25 7.45
C LEU A 209 -15.85 8.28 7.56
N THR A 210 -15.24 7.25 8.18
CA THR A 210 -13.80 7.12 8.30
C THR A 210 -13.12 7.05 6.93
N ASP A 211 -13.75 6.40 5.96
CA ASP A 211 -13.19 6.18 4.63
C ASP A 211 -13.53 7.32 3.64
N LEU A 212 -14.35 8.30 4.04
CA LEU A 212 -14.69 9.47 3.22
C LEU A 212 -13.81 10.70 3.47
N VAL A 213 -13.14 10.80 4.62
CA VAL A 213 -12.41 12.00 5.04
C VAL A 213 -10.93 11.73 5.28
N GLU A 214 -10.09 12.77 5.16
CA GLU A 214 -8.68 12.73 5.55
C GLU A 214 -8.42 13.46 6.87
N TRP A 215 -9.25 14.47 7.17
CA TRP A 215 -9.23 15.24 8.40
C TRP A 215 -10.65 15.45 8.88
N PRO A 216 -11.12 14.64 9.83
CA PRO A 216 -12.46 14.80 10.39
C PRO A 216 -12.60 16.11 11.13
N ASP A 217 -13.70 16.78 10.86
CA ASP A 217 -14.22 17.91 11.62
C ASP A 217 -15.73 17.76 11.76
N LEU A 218 -16.34 18.50 12.68
CA LEU A 218 -17.76 18.37 13.01
C LEU A 218 -18.51 19.64 12.70
N ILE A 219 -19.62 19.50 12.01
CA ILE A 219 -20.61 20.55 11.81
C ILE A 219 -21.95 20.04 12.34
N ILE A 220 -22.60 20.82 13.20
CA ILE A 220 -23.93 20.53 13.69
C ILE A 220 -24.90 21.30 12.81
N GLY A 221 -25.76 20.56 12.13
CA GLY A 221 -26.84 21.11 11.32
C GLY A 221 -28.18 20.98 12.03
N LYS A 222 -29.10 21.89 11.73
CA LYS A 222 -30.51 21.83 12.11
C LYS A 222 -31.35 21.67 10.85
N PHE A 223 -32.51 21.06 10.98
CA PHE A 223 -33.52 20.98 9.93
C PHE A 223 -34.84 21.57 10.41
N SER A 224 -35.75 21.91 9.49
CA SER A 224 -37.02 22.53 9.79
C SER A 224 -37.91 21.64 10.67
N ASP A 225 -38.59 22.23 11.65
CA ASP A 225 -39.49 21.53 12.58
C ASP A 225 -40.64 20.81 11.88
N GLU A 226 -41.03 21.24 10.68
CA GLU A 226 -42.07 20.57 9.87
C GLU A 226 -41.74 19.10 9.55
N PHE A 227 -40.45 18.73 9.50
CA PHE A 227 -40.03 17.34 9.29
C PHE A 227 -40.17 16.46 10.53
N LEU A 228 -40.40 17.06 11.72
CA LEU A 228 -40.58 16.30 12.96
C LEU A 228 -41.92 15.55 13.02
N ASP A 229 -42.86 15.87 12.13
CA ASP A 229 -44.10 15.13 11.96
C ASP A 229 -43.91 13.77 11.23
N LEU A 230 -42.74 13.58 10.60
CA LEU A 230 -42.38 12.33 9.98
C LEU A 230 -41.88 11.30 11.00
N PRO A 231 -42.09 9.99 10.75
CA PRO A 231 -41.53 8.95 11.60
C PRO A 231 -39.99 9.07 11.70
N VAL A 232 -39.46 8.92 12.91
CA VAL A 232 -38.02 9.06 13.18
C VAL A 232 -37.17 8.08 12.37
N GLU A 233 -37.72 6.92 12.09
CA GLU A 233 -37.05 5.88 11.29
C GLU A 233 -36.85 6.33 9.85
N VAL A 234 -37.80 7.05 9.27
CA VAL A 234 -37.70 7.61 7.90
C VAL A 234 -36.62 8.65 7.85
N LEU A 235 -36.64 9.62 8.76
CA LEU A 235 -35.64 10.68 8.85
C LEU A 235 -34.24 10.10 9.09
N SER A 236 -34.11 9.22 10.08
CA SER A 236 -32.80 8.57 10.38
C SER A 236 -32.27 7.76 9.20
N THR A 237 -33.13 7.07 8.48
CA THR A 237 -32.72 6.28 7.30
C THR A 237 -32.20 7.18 6.19
N VAL A 238 -32.91 8.26 5.87
CA VAL A 238 -32.46 9.22 4.86
C VAL A 238 -31.14 9.88 5.27
N MET A 239 -31.04 10.35 6.50
CA MET A 239 -29.83 11.01 7.02
C MET A 239 -28.62 10.07 6.97
N LYS A 240 -28.76 8.83 7.43
CA LYS A 240 -27.66 7.87 7.47
C LYS A 240 -27.29 7.32 6.09
N ASN A 241 -28.27 6.82 5.34
CA ASN A 241 -28.01 6.03 4.14
C ASN A 241 -27.79 6.89 2.89
N HIS A 242 -28.37 8.08 2.83
CA HIS A 242 -28.27 8.97 1.67
C HIS A 242 -27.34 10.15 1.90
N GLN A 243 -27.39 10.76 3.09
CA GLN A 243 -26.61 11.97 3.39
C GLN A 243 -25.31 11.69 4.17
N ARG A 244 -25.17 10.51 4.75
CA ARG A 244 -24.02 10.17 5.62
C ARG A 244 -23.93 11.09 6.84
N TYR A 245 -25.07 11.56 7.35
CA TYR A 245 -25.15 12.30 8.61
C TYR A 245 -25.29 11.34 9.79
N VAL A 246 -24.89 11.80 10.96
CA VAL A 246 -25.12 11.11 12.23
C VAL A 246 -26.29 11.79 12.94
N PRO A 247 -27.49 11.16 12.96
CA PRO A 247 -28.63 11.72 13.66
C PRO A 247 -28.34 11.82 15.16
N LEU A 248 -28.72 12.95 15.78
CA LEU A 248 -28.68 13.12 17.22
C LEU A 248 -30.11 13.07 17.75
N LEU A 249 -30.40 12.12 18.64
CA LEU A 249 -31.73 11.81 19.16
C LEU A 249 -31.81 12.06 20.65
N LEU A 250 -32.99 12.37 21.14
CA LEU A 250 -33.31 12.36 22.57
C LEU A 250 -33.18 10.94 23.15
N LYS A 251 -33.17 10.80 24.46
CA LYS A 251 -33.10 9.51 25.16
C LYS A 251 -34.26 8.55 24.80
N ASN A 252 -35.44 9.13 24.46
CA ASN A 252 -36.63 8.40 23.99
C ASN A 252 -36.56 8.00 22.50
N LYS A 253 -35.42 8.23 21.83
CA LYS A 253 -35.18 8.00 20.40
C LYS A 253 -36.02 8.88 19.45
N SER A 254 -36.51 10.02 19.89
CA SER A 254 -37.10 11.05 19.01
C SER A 254 -36.10 12.15 18.69
N PHE A 255 -36.39 12.96 17.66
CA PHE A 255 -35.60 14.16 17.40
C PHE A 255 -36.01 15.27 18.40
N SER A 256 -35.07 16.15 18.70
CA SER A 256 -35.30 17.33 19.54
C SER A 256 -35.59 18.54 18.69
N LYS A 257 -36.52 19.38 19.14
CA LYS A 257 -36.56 20.79 18.74
C LYS A 257 -35.34 21.44 19.40
N LEU A 258 -34.42 21.90 18.60
CA LEU A 258 -33.25 22.66 19.06
C LEU A 258 -33.56 24.13 18.83
N ASP A 259 -33.66 24.89 19.90
CA ASP A 259 -33.75 26.34 19.85
C ASP A 259 -32.58 27.04 19.21
#